data_84fb36b82f2207273dbacd6c507bd3d5
#
_entry.id   84fb36b82f2207273dbacd6c507bd3d5
#
_cell.length_a   1.000
_cell.length_b   1.000
_cell.length_c   1.000
_cell.angle_alpha   90.00
_cell.angle_beta   90.00
_cell.angle_gamma   90.00
#
_symmetry.space_group_name_H-M   'P 1'
#
loop_
_entity.id
_entity.type
_entity.pdbx_description
1 polymer ?
#
loop_
_entity_poly.entity_id
_entity_poly.type
_entity_poly.pdbx_seq_one_letter_code
_entity_poly.pdbx_strand_id
1 'polypeptide(L)'
;TFKYWEKAKQDLSINNLLNLGFGGSTLVACRAYFHRVVVPQNPDTMFFYGGDNDIGGGMSAEELYNEFLLFTSEIQEKLPHTRCYFVSIKPSVFRENYMDVILESNAKIRDAIKHLSQWKYIDLSSPMLETGFEKFYDDDPLHMNVLGYSLLSKLMRDELSLIEQFG
;
A
#
# COMPACT_ATOMS: atom_id res chain seq x y z
N THR A 1 -3.82 7.01 -3.85
CA THR A 1 -3.96 5.71 -4.57
C THR A 1 -5.31 5.08 -4.25
N PHE A 2 -5.53 4.39 -3.13
CA PHE A 2 -6.77 3.66 -2.87
C PHE A 2 -8.03 4.53 -2.85
N LYS A 3 -8.00 5.74 -2.30
CA LYS A 3 -9.15 6.67 -2.30
C LYS A 3 -9.78 6.85 -3.68
N TYR A 4 -8.97 6.93 -4.72
CA TYR A 4 -9.43 7.20 -6.09
C TYR A 4 -9.71 5.93 -6.92
N TRP A 5 -9.58 4.75 -6.31
CA TRP A 5 -9.88 3.49 -6.98
C TRP A 5 -11.37 3.13 -6.84
N GLU A 6 -12.20 3.82 -7.60
CA GLU A 6 -13.67 3.68 -7.54
C GLU A 6 -14.15 2.27 -7.93
N LYS A 7 -13.44 1.62 -8.86
CA LYS A 7 -13.78 0.29 -9.38
C LYS A 7 -13.11 -0.86 -8.61
N ALA A 8 -12.53 -0.61 -7.44
CA ALA A 8 -11.77 -1.62 -6.70
C ALA A 8 -12.54 -2.94 -6.48
N LYS A 9 -13.83 -2.89 -6.15
CA LYS A 9 -14.68 -4.09 -6.00
C LYS A 9 -14.77 -4.91 -7.27
N GLN A 10 -14.98 -4.24 -8.41
CA GLN A 10 -15.11 -4.87 -9.72
C GLN A 10 -13.76 -5.43 -10.17
N ASP A 11 -12.72 -4.61 -10.08
CA ASP A 11 -11.38 -4.95 -10.55
C ASP A 11 -10.77 -6.12 -9.75
N LEU A 12 -11.11 -6.24 -8.47
CA LEU A 12 -10.66 -7.34 -7.60
C LEU A 12 -11.65 -8.51 -7.54
N SER A 13 -12.86 -8.35 -8.08
CA SER A 13 -13.95 -9.33 -7.97
C SER A 13 -14.33 -9.68 -6.53
N ILE A 14 -14.27 -8.71 -5.61
CA ILE A 14 -14.55 -8.87 -4.18
C ILE A 14 -15.80 -8.07 -3.79
N ASN A 15 -16.87 -8.76 -3.38
CA ASN A 15 -18.13 -8.11 -3.01
C ASN A 15 -18.09 -7.39 -1.65
N ASN A 16 -17.42 -7.97 -0.67
CA ASN A 16 -17.32 -7.46 0.70
C ASN A 16 -16.10 -6.56 0.94
N LEU A 17 -15.55 -5.94 -0.10
CA LEU A 17 -14.44 -5.01 0.01
C LEU A 17 -14.91 -3.67 0.60
N LEU A 18 -14.19 -3.18 1.60
CA LEU A 18 -14.31 -1.83 2.14
C LEU A 18 -13.08 -1.01 1.71
N ASN A 19 -13.31 0.09 1.00
CA ASN A 19 -12.25 1.03 0.69
C ASN A 19 -12.26 2.16 1.74
N LEU A 20 -11.31 2.13 2.65
CA LEU A 20 -11.15 3.09 3.75
C LEU A 20 -10.07 4.15 3.43
N GLY A 21 -9.60 4.22 2.20
CA GLY A 21 -8.59 5.19 1.76
C GLY A 21 -9.09 6.63 1.85
N PHE A 22 -8.25 7.53 2.36
CA PHE A 22 -8.53 8.97 2.42
C PHE A 22 -7.39 9.79 1.83
N GLY A 23 -7.72 11.02 1.37
CA GLY A 23 -6.75 11.91 0.72
C GLY A 23 -5.77 12.51 1.71
N GLY A 24 -4.51 12.70 1.30
CA GLY A 24 -3.47 13.26 2.17
C GLY A 24 -3.07 12.35 3.33
N SER A 25 -3.42 11.05 3.28
CA SER A 25 -3.09 10.11 4.36
C SER A 25 -1.59 9.93 4.52
N THR A 26 -1.11 10.12 5.74
CA THR A 26 0.23 9.74 6.20
C THR A 26 0.15 8.48 7.07
N LEU A 27 1.26 7.81 7.31
CA LEU A 27 1.30 6.67 8.25
C LEU A 27 0.83 7.07 9.64
N VAL A 28 1.28 8.22 10.13
CA VAL A 28 0.86 8.78 11.43
C VAL A 28 -0.66 8.96 11.48
N ALA A 29 -1.25 9.53 10.41
CA ALA A 29 -2.70 9.69 10.33
C ALA A 29 -3.43 8.34 10.24
N CYS A 30 -2.90 7.38 9.46
CA CYS A 30 -3.47 6.03 9.38
C CYS A 30 -3.49 5.35 10.76
N ARG A 31 -2.41 5.44 11.54
CA ARG A 31 -2.36 4.93 12.92
C ARG A 31 -3.37 5.62 13.84
N ALA A 32 -3.47 6.95 13.78
CA ALA A 32 -4.42 7.71 14.60
C ALA A 32 -5.87 7.30 14.36
N TYR A 33 -6.23 6.93 13.12
CA TYR A 33 -7.58 6.49 12.77
C TYR A 33 -7.79 4.97 12.85
N PHE A 34 -6.73 4.18 12.94
CA PHE A 34 -6.76 2.72 12.87
C PHE A 34 -7.76 2.09 13.85
N HIS A 35 -7.68 2.47 15.13
CA HIS A 35 -8.56 1.92 16.18
C HIS A 35 -10.05 2.26 15.99
N ARG A 36 -10.35 3.39 15.34
CA ARG A 36 -11.72 3.87 15.15
C ARG A 36 -12.34 3.39 13.85
N VAL A 37 -11.51 3.16 12.83
CA VAL A 37 -11.97 2.94 11.46
C VAL A 37 -11.74 1.51 11.02
N VAL A 38 -10.58 0.93 11.29
CA VAL A 38 -10.21 -0.41 10.79
C VAL A 38 -10.52 -1.50 11.81
N VAL A 39 -10.12 -1.33 13.06
CA VAL A 39 -10.32 -2.35 14.12
C VAL A 39 -11.77 -2.82 14.24
N PRO A 40 -12.81 -1.94 14.22
CA PRO A 40 -14.21 -2.37 14.32
C PRO A 40 -14.68 -3.23 13.14
N GLN A 41 -13.99 -3.19 12.00
CA GLN A 41 -14.33 -4.00 10.83
C GLN A 41 -13.82 -5.44 10.96
N ASN A 42 -12.81 -5.67 11.82
CA ASN A 42 -12.18 -6.96 12.03
C ASN A 42 -11.94 -7.75 10.73
N PRO A 43 -11.20 -7.18 9.76
CA PRO A 43 -11.08 -7.77 8.43
C PRO A 43 -10.21 -9.04 8.45
N ASP A 44 -10.58 -10.04 7.65
CA ASP A 44 -9.73 -11.22 7.42
C ASP A 44 -8.48 -10.86 6.63
N THR A 45 -8.60 -9.88 5.73
CA THR A 45 -7.51 -9.42 4.85
C THR A 45 -7.50 -7.90 4.76
N MET A 46 -6.32 -7.30 4.86
CA MET A 46 -6.09 -5.87 4.73
C MET A 46 -4.99 -5.58 3.71
N PHE A 47 -5.30 -4.75 2.73
CA PHE A 47 -4.30 -4.15 1.85
C PHE A 47 -4.00 -2.74 2.33
N PHE A 48 -2.73 -2.44 2.51
CA PHE A 48 -2.28 -1.15 2.97
C PHE A 48 -1.34 -0.49 1.95
N TYR A 49 -1.62 0.76 1.64
CA TYR A 49 -0.77 1.64 0.85
C TYR A 49 -0.59 2.96 1.60
N GLY A 50 0.63 3.31 1.92
CA GLY A 50 0.98 4.54 2.63
C GLY A 50 2.46 4.86 2.50
N GLY A 51 2.86 6.07 2.92
CA GLY A 51 4.23 6.55 2.84
C GLY A 51 4.48 7.61 1.77
N ASP A 52 3.70 7.64 0.70
CA ASP A 52 3.83 8.61 -0.39
C ASP A 52 3.70 10.08 0.11
N ASN A 53 2.69 10.36 0.94
CA ASN A 53 2.50 11.69 1.49
C ASN A 53 3.49 12.03 2.62
N ASP A 54 3.94 11.02 3.36
CA ASP A 54 4.97 11.16 4.39
C ASP A 54 6.28 11.64 3.76
N ILE A 55 6.74 10.94 2.70
CA ILE A 55 7.93 11.32 1.94
C ILE A 55 7.75 12.69 1.28
N GLY A 56 6.59 12.94 0.67
CA GLY A 56 6.25 14.24 0.09
C GLY A 56 6.22 15.38 1.11
N GLY A 57 6.01 15.07 2.39
CA GLY A 57 6.11 15.97 3.54
C GLY A 57 7.52 16.13 4.10
N GLY A 58 8.51 15.43 3.53
CA GLY A 58 9.92 15.52 3.93
C GLY A 58 10.40 14.43 4.90
N MET A 59 9.59 13.40 5.14
CA MET A 59 10.00 12.27 5.98
C MET A 59 11.08 11.44 5.28
N SER A 60 12.14 11.12 5.99
CA SER A 60 13.20 10.24 5.49
C SER A 60 12.75 8.77 5.44
N ALA A 61 13.50 7.94 4.72
CA ALA A 61 13.23 6.51 4.65
C ALA A 61 13.31 5.81 6.03
N GLU A 62 14.22 6.26 6.90
CA GLU A 62 14.37 5.72 8.24
C GLU A 62 13.19 6.10 9.15
N GLU A 63 12.74 7.34 9.10
CA GLU A 63 11.57 7.79 9.87
C GLU A 63 10.30 7.06 9.41
N LEU A 64 10.10 6.91 8.10
CA LEU A 64 8.98 6.18 7.55
C LEU A 64 9.01 4.70 7.95
N TYR A 65 10.19 4.08 7.91
CA TYR A 65 10.39 2.71 8.36
C TYR A 65 10.02 2.52 9.83
N ASN A 66 10.46 3.43 10.70
CA ASN A 66 10.13 3.39 12.13
C ASN A 66 8.61 3.53 12.36
N GLU A 67 7.94 4.45 11.66
CA GLU A 67 6.48 4.57 11.71
C GLU A 67 5.76 3.31 11.22
N PHE A 68 6.28 2.66 10.16
CA PHE A 68 5.75 1.39 9.68
C PHE A 68 5.85 0.29 10.73
N LEU A 69 6.99 0.16 11.42
CA LEU A 69 7.16 -0.83 12.50
C LEU A 69 6.20 -0.59 13.67
N LEU A 70 5.98 0.66 14.07
CA LEU A 70 4.99 0.99 15.08
C LEU A 70 3.58 0.58 14.64
N PHE A 71 3.23 0.85 13.38
CA PHE A 71 1.93 0.46 12.85
C PHE A 71 1.75 -1.05 12.77
N THR A 72 2.77 -1.80 12.34
CA THR A 72 2.70 -3.27 12.31
C THR A 72 2.51 -3.87 13.70
N SER A 73 3.14 -3.30 14.72
CA SER A 73 2.97 -3.72 16.13
C SER A 73 1.55 -3.49 16.62
N GLU A 74 0.94 -2.35 16.32
CA GLU A 74 -0.45 -2.06 16.69
C GLU A 74 -1.44 -3.01 15.98
N ILE A 75 -1.18 -3.31 14.70
CA ILE A 75 -2.01 -4.26 13.95
C ILE A 75 -1.89 -5.66 14.52
N GLN A 76 -0.67 -6.11 14.84
CA GLN A 76 -0.45 -7.41 15.47
C GLN A 76 -1.17 -7.55 16.80
N GLU A 77 -1.23 -6.48 17.60
CA GLU A 77 -1.93 -6.48 18.89
C GLU A 77 -3.45 -6.54 18.72
N LYS A 78 -4.00 -5.73 17.82
CA LYS A 78 -5.45 -5.51 17.72
C LYS A 78 -6.15 -6.42 16.71
N LEU A 79 -5.44 -6.86 15.69
CA LEU A 79 -5.95 -7.70 14.60
C LEU A 79 -4.99 -8.87 14.31
N PRO A 80 -4.71 -9.74 15.30
CA PRO A 80 -3.67 -10.78 15.19
C PRO A 80 -3.95 -11.83 14.10
N HIS A 81 -5.20 -11.94 13.64
CA HIS A 81 -5.62 -12.92 12.62
C HIS A 81 -5.76 -12.32 11.22
N THR A 82 -5.66 -11.00 11.09
CA THR A 82 -5.77 -10.32 9.80
C THR A 82 -4.52 -10.56 8.95
N ARG A 83 -4.68 -11.04 7.73
CA ARG A 83 -3.60 -11.09 6.74
C ARG A 83 -3.38 -9.70 6.17
N CYS A 84 -2.16 -9.21 6.24
CA CYS A 84 -1.81 -7.86 5.83
C CYS A 84 -0.93 -7.88 4.58
N TYR A 85 -1.21 -6.97 3.66
CA TYR A 85 -0.43 -6.76 2.45
C TYR A 85 0.01 -5.31 2.37
N PHE A 86 1.30 -5.08 2.32
CA PHE A 86 1.85 -3.76 2.01
C PHE A 86 2.06 -3.65 0.51
N VAL A 87 1.40 -2.70 -0.12
CA VAL A 87 1.66 -2.34 -1.51
C VAL A 87 2.79 -1.30 -1.53
N SER A 88 3.86 -1.58 -2.26
CA SER A 88 5.01 -0.68 -2.35
C SER A 88 4.62 0.73 -2.78
N ILE A 89 5.33 1.71 -2.27
CA ILE A 89 5.17 3.11 -2.66
C ILE A 89 5.55 3.22 -4.13
N LYS A 90 4.59 3.63 -4.95
CA LYS A 90 4.75 3.73 -6.39
C LYS A 90 5.64 4.91 -6.79
N PRO A 91 6.44 4.82 -7.85
CA PRO A 91 7.04 5.97 -8.48
C PRO A 91 5.94 6.88 -9.05
N SER A 92 6.16 8.18 -9.08
CA SER A 92 5.28 9.12 -9.78
C SER A 92 6.03 10.33 -10.28
N VAL A 93 5.54 10.94 -11.34
CA VAL A 93 6.13 12.16 -11.92
C VAL A 93 6.19 13.27 -10.87
N PHE A 94 5.14 13.40 -10.06
CA PHE A 94 5.08 14.41 -8.99
C PHE A 94 6.11 14.18 -7.88
N ARG A 95 6.56 12.94 -7.68
CA ARG A 95 7.51 12.54 -6.62
C ARG A 95 8.91 12.21 -7.17
N GLU A 96 9.23 12.57 -8.41
CA GLU A 96 10.49 12.23 -9.05
C GLU A 96 11.71 12.65 -8.22
N ASN A 97 11.67 13.83 -7.62
CA ASN A 97 12.73 14.34 -6.73
C ASN A 97 12.91 13.54 -5.43
N TYR A 98 11.98 12.66 -5.10
CA TYR A 98 12.01 11.81 -3.90
C TYR A 98 12.27 10.34 -4.24
N MET A 99 12.64 10.02 -5.47
CA MET A 99 12.75 8.64 -5.95
C MET A 99 13.71 7.81 -5.08
N ASP A 100 14.86 8.34 -4.72
CA ASP A 100 15.84 7.63 -3.88
C ASP A 100 15.23 7.27 -2.51
N VAL A 101 14.49 8.19 -1.89
CA VAL A 101 13.81 7.96 -0.61
C VAL A 101 12.71 6.93 -0.76
N ILE A 102 11.95 6.95 -1.86
CA ILE A 102 10.90 5.96 -2.16
C ILE A 102 11.51 4.56 -2.29
N LEU A 103 12.58 4.42 -3.05
CA LEU A 103 13.25 3.14 -3.28
C LEU A 103 13.87 2.59 -1.99
N GLU A 104 14.53 3.44 -1.21
CA GLU A 104 15.09 3.05 0.08
C GLU A 104 13.99 2.63 1.06
N SER A 105 12.89 3.39 1.15
CA SER A 105 11.74 3.06 2.00
C SER A 105 11.12 1.71 1.63
N ASN A 106 10.90 1.48 0.33
CA ASN A 106 10.39 0.22 -0.17
C ASN A 106 11.31 -0.96 0.16
N ALA A 107 12.63 -0.79 0.04
CA ALA A 107 13.60 -1.81 0.39
C ALA A 107 13.58 -2.15 1.88
N LYS A 108 13.60 -1.14 2.77
CA LYS A 108 13.55 -1.32 4.23
C LYS A 108 12.26 -2.03 4.66
N ILE A 109 11.10 -1.59 4.16
CA ILE A 109 9.80 -2.18 4.48
C ILE A 109 9.72 -3.62 3.96
N ARG A 110 10.16 -3.88 2.73
CA ARG A 110 10.19 -5.24 2.16
C ARG A 110 11.04 -6.18 3.00
N ASP A 111 12.20 -5.73 3.46
CA ASP A 111 13.10 -6.53 4.30
C ASP A 111 12.51 -6.80 5.68
N ALA A 112 11.84 -5.82 6.30
CA ALA A 112 11.12 -6.01 7.55
C ALA A 112 9.98 -7.05 7.42
N ILE A 113 9.20 -6.97 6.36
CA ILE A 113 8.06 -7.86 6.11
C ILE A 113 8.48 -9.34 6.04
N LYS A 114 9.70 -9.66 5.60
CA LYS A 114 10.23 -11.04 5.60
C LYS A 114 10.21 -11.68 7.00
N HIS A 115 10.23 -10.88 8.05
CA HIS A 115 10.24 -11.30 9.45
C HIS A 115 8.88 -11.11 10.16
N LEU A 116 7.86 -10.66 9.44
CA LEU A 116 6.51 -10.40 9.94
C LEU A 116 5.53 -11.40 9.35
N SER A 117 5.23 -12.50 10.06
CA SER A 117 4.41 -13.61 9.56
C SER A 117 3.02 -13.21 9.08
N GLN A 118 2.47 -12.12 9.64
CA GLN A 118 1.16 -11.57 9.28
C GLN A 118 1.18 -10.76 7.98
N TRP A 119 2.37 -10.37 7.48
CA TRP A 119 2.51 -9.43 6.38
C TRP A 119 3.09 -10.08 5.12
N LYS A 120 2.64 -9.59 3.98
CA LYS A 120 3.24 -9.84 2.66
C LYS A 120 3.48 -8.51 1.94
N TYR A 121 4.43 -8.52 1.02
CA TYR A 121 4.81 -7.36 0.22
C TYR A 121 4.32 -7.54 -1.22
N ILE A 122 3.60 -6.54 -1.74
CA ILE A 122 3.19 -6.47 -3.15
C ILE A 122 4.05 -5.41 -3.84
N ASP A 123 4.86 -5.85 -4.78
CA ASP A 123 5.75 -4.96 -5.51
C ASP A 123 5.03 -4.33 -6.71
N LEU A 124 4.48 -3.14 -6.50
CA LEU A 124 3.93 -2.28 -7.55
C LEU A 124 5.03 -1.43 -8.21
N SER A 125 6.07 -1.07 -7.44
CA SER A 125 7.08 -0.10 -7.85
C SER A 125 7.99 -0.63 -8.97
N SER A 126 8.54 -1.83 -8.81
CA SER A 126 9.50 -2.40 -9.78
C SER A 126 8.92 -2.53 -11.19
N PRO A 127 7.75 -3.15 -11.42
CA PRO A 127 7.20 -3.25 -12.77
C PRO A 127 6.82 -1.88 -13.37
N MET A 128 6.49 -0.87 -12.56
CA MET A 128 6.27 0.48 -13.05
C MET A 128 7.58 1.10 -13.54
N LEU A 129 8.67 0.97 -12.79
CA LEU A 129 9.99 1.49 -13.17
C LEU A 129 10.56 0.81 -14.41
N GLU A 130 10.48 -0.53 -14.46
CA GLU A 130 11.00 -1.33 -15.58
C GLU A 130 10.33 -0.99 -16.92
N THR A 131 9.08 -0.57 -16.89
CA THR A 131 8.28 -0.34 -18.10
C THR A 131 8.08 1.15 -18.42
N GLY A 132 8.70 2.06 -17.68
CA GLY A 132 8.48 3.51 -17.76
C GLY A 132 7.22 3.90 -16.98
N PHE A 133 7.42 4.48 -15.81
CA PHE A 133 6.32 4.74 -14.87
C PHE A 133 5.40 5.88 -15.33
N GLU A 134 5.85 6.76 -16.20
CA GLU A 134 5.12 7.93 -16.68
C GLU A 134 3.80 7.55 -17.37
N LYS A 135 3.77 6.43 -18.07
CA LYS A 135 2.57 5.93 -18.78
C LYS A 135 1.40 5.56 -17.87
N PHE A 136 1.65 5.40 -16.57
CA PHE A 136 0.62 5.10 -15.58
C PHE A 136 -0.08 6.34 -15.02
N TYR A 137 0.21 7.51 -15.60
CA TYR A 137 -0.34 8.81 -15.24
C TYR A 137 -0.88 9.51 -16.48
N ASP A 138 -1.91 10.32 -16.30
CA ASP A 138 -2.45 11.21 -17.32
C ASP A 138 -2.08 12.67 -16.92
N ASP A 139 -3.01 13.62 -17.00
CA ASP A 139 -2.76 15.02 -16.61
C ASP A 139 -2.44 15.18 -15.11
N ASP A 140 -2.92 14.28 -14.27
CA ASP A 140 -2.56 14.22 -12.85
C ASP A 140 -1.24 13.44 -12.67
N PRO A 141 -0.13 14.11 -12.34
CA PRO A 141 1.17 13.45 -12.26
C PRO A 141 1.37 12.60 -10.99
N LEU A 142 0.37 12.54 -10.09
CA LEU A 142 0.44 11.84 -8.80
C LEU A 142 -0.46 10.62 -8.74
N HIS A 143 -1.71 10.71 -9.23
CA HIS A 143 -2.68 9.64 -9.14
C HIS A 143 -2.69 8.81 -10.40
N MET A 144 -2.67 7.48 -10.23
CA MET A 144 -2.61 6.55 -11.35
C MET A 144 -3.85 6.67 -12.25
N ASN A 145 -3.62 6.48 -13.55
CA ASN A 145 -4.67 6.28 -14.53
C ASN A 145 -5.20 4.83 -14.54
N VAL A 146 -6.08 4.50 -15.48
CA VAL A 146 -6.67 3.16 -15.63
C VAL A 146 -5.62 2.06 -15.79
N LEU A 147 -4.52 2.34 -16.50
CA LEU A 147 -3.44 1.36 -16.69
C LEU A 147 -2.72 1.05 -15.36
N GLY A 148 -2.48 2.06 -14.54
CA GLY A 148 -1.88 1.88 -13.21
C GLY A 148 -2.78 1.06 -12.28
N TYR A 149 -4.07 1.32 -12.25
CA TYR A 149 -5.01 0.51 -11.47
C TYR A 149 -5.17 -0.91 -12.03
N SER A 150 -5.05 -1.12 -13.34
CA SER A 150 -5.05 -2.46 -13.94
C SER A 150 -3.85 -3.29 -13.50
N LEU A 151 -2.66 -2.69 -13.44
CA LEU A 151 -1.46 -3.34 -12.90
C LEU A 151 -1.63 -3.67 -11.41
N LEU A 152 -2.07 -2.70 -10.61
CA LEU A 152 -2.30 -2.90 -9.18
C LEU A 152 -3.30 -4.02 -8.91
N SER A 153 -4.43 -4.03 -9.62
CA SER A 153 -5.47 -5.05 -9.44
C SER A 153 -4.97 -6.44 -9.83
N LYS A 154 -4.15 -6.54 -10.89
CA LYS A 154 -3.52 -7.81 -11.28
C LYS A 154 -2.63 -8.35 -10.16
N LEU A 155 -1.72 -7.53 -9.64
CA LEU A 155 -0.79 -7.92 -8.57
C LEU A 155 -1.54 -8.35 -7.30
N MET A 156 -2.58 -7.63 -6.92
CA MET A 156 -3.40 -7.98 -5.76
C MET A 156 -4.19 -9.28 -5.96
N ARG A 157 -4.75 -9.51 -7.15
CA ARG A 157 -5.44 -10.79 -7.46
C ARG A 157 -4.48 -11.98 -7.48
N ASP A 158 -3.27 -11.81 -8.02
CA ASP A 158 -2.25 -12.85 -8.04
C ASP A 158 -1.94 -13.30 -6.59
N GLU A 159 -1.82 -12.38 -5.64
CA GLU A 159 -1.62 -12.68 -4.22
C GLU A 159 -2.84 -13.34 -3.56
N LEU A 160 -4.06 -12.91 -3.90
CA LEU A 160 -5.29 -13.50 -3.36
C LEU A 160 -5.51 -14.93 -3.86
N SER A 161 -5.21 -15.21 -5.13
CA SER A 161 -5.35 -16.56 -5.70
C SER A 161 -4.43 -17.59 -5.08
N LEU A 162 -3.25 -17.17 -4.60
CA LEU A 162 -2.34 -18.03 -3.84
C LEU A 162 -2.93 -18.48 -2.50
N ILE A 163 -3.78 -17.65 -1.88
CA ILE A 163 -4.46 -18.01 -0.63
C ILE A 163 -5.49 -19.11 -0.85
N GLU A 164 -6.28 -19.01 -1.92
CA GLU A 164 -7.33 -19.99 -2.24
C GLU A 164 -6.76 -21.37 -2.60
N GLN A 165 -5.52 -21.43 -3.08
CA GLN A 165 -4.86 -22.69 -3.48
C GLN A 165 -4.17 -23.40 -2.31
N PHE A 166 -3.79 -22.67 -1.26
CA PHE A 166 -2.95 -23.19 -0.16
C PHE A 166 -3.55 -22.98 1.24
N GLY A 167 -4.74 -22.41 1.33
CA GLY A 167 -5.52 -22.18 2.57
C GLY A 167 -6.65 -23.18 2.69
#